data_8d98309b96cae0d40001eb8183e236b3
#
_entry.id   8d98309b96cae0d40001eb8183e236b3
#
_cell.length_a   1.000
_cell.length_b   1.000
_cell.length_c   1.000
_cell.angle_alpha   90.00
_cell.angle_beta   90.00
_cell.angle_gamma   90.00
#
_symmetry.space_group_name_H-M   'P 1'
#
loop_
_entity.id
_entity.type
_entity.pdbx_description
1 polymer ?
#
loop_
_entity_poly.entity_id
_entity_poly.type
_entity_poly.pdbx_seq_one_letter_code
_entity_poly.pdbx_strand_id
1 'polypeptide(L)'
;MKKVILTFAALALGAGAALAQDTTVRIATEGAYPPWNFINDANELDGFERQLGDELCARAELTCEWVINDWDTIIPNLVAGNYDAIMAGMSVTEARSQVISFTQDYRKPEPSSYVTIAGKDKSVIDGVVAVQSNTIQAGYVAETDASLVEFPTPDETIAAVRSGEADAVLANHSFLAPIVEQSNGELIFIGDRVSIGGGVAMGLRQSDNELRETFDAAISEMKKDGSLNEIIVKWFDDEPELY
;
A
#
# COMPACT_ATOMS: atom_id res chain seq x y z
N MET A 1 69.73 -50.60 -5.22
CA MET A 1 69.26 -49.25 -5.65
C MET A 1 67.78 -49.28 -5.63
N LYS A 2 67.16 -48.78 -4.57
CA LYS A 2 65.66 -48.67 -4.43
C LYS A 2 65.23 -47.29 -4.86
N LYS A 3 64.38 -47.23 -5.91
CA LYS A 3 63.75 -45.97 -6.36
C LYS A 3 62.47 -45.70 -5.54
N VAL A 4 62.48 -44.60 -4.80
CA VAL A 4 61.28 -44.10 -4.10
C VAL A 4 60.54 -43.20 -5.07
N ILE A 5 59.29 -43.56 -5.36
CA ILE A 5 58.35 -42.74 -6.16
C ILE A 5 57.52 -41.92 -5.17
N LEU A 6 57.70 -40.57 -5.13
CA LEU A 6 56.84 -39.67 -4.40
C LEU A 6 55.63 -39.38 -5.27
N THR A 7 54.45 -39.79 -4.81
CA THR A 7 53.18 -39.43 -5.42
C THR A 7 52.66 -38.13 -4.79
N PHE A 8 52.62 -37.04 -5.55
CA PHE A 8 51.96 -35.78 -5.15
C PHE A 8 50.45 -35.94 -5.32
N ALA A 9 49.70 -35.90 -4.24
CA ALA A 9 48.23 -35.78 -4.27
C ALA A 9 47.87 -34.30 -4.36
N ALA A 10 47.35 -33.85 -5.50
CA ALA A 10 46.79 -32.53 -5.67
C ALA A 10 45.40 -32.49 -5.04
N LEU A 11 45.24 -31.79 -3.92
CA LEU A 11 43.95 -31.43 -3.35
C LEU A 11 43.32 -30.34 -4.24
N ALA A 12 42.33 -30.66 -5.05
CA ALA A 12 41.48 -29.71 -5.73
C ALA A 12 40.48 -29.14 -4.72
N LEU A 13 40.70 -27.91 -4.24
CA LEU A 13 39.67 -27.13 -3.54
C LEU A 13 38.59 -26.74 -4.59
N GLY A 14 37.51 -27.48 -4.61
CA GLY A 14 36.30 -27.08 -5.29
C GLY A 14 35.68 -25.86 -4.57
N ALA A 15 35.89 -24.65 -5.10
CA ALA A 15 35.11 -23.49 -4.72
C ALA A 15 33.66 -23.77 -5.20
N GLY A 16 32.80 -24.20 -4.28
CA GLY A 16 31.36 -24.24 -4.49
C GLY A 16 30.90 -22.81 -4.68
N ALA A 17 30.64 -22.39 -5.93
CA ALA A 17 29.82 -21.24 -6.17
C ALA A 17 28.42 -21.55 -5.57
N ALA A 18 28.13 -20.99 -4.43
CA ALA A 18 26.75 -20.90 -3.95
C ALA A 18 25.99 -20.13 -5.04
N LEU A 19 25.18 -20.83 -5.81
CA LEU A 19 24.18 -20.20 -6.64
C LEU A 19 23.25 -19.48 -5.63
N ALA A 20 23.40 -18.19 -5.47
CA ALA A 20 22.39 -17.36 -4.86
C ALA A 20 21.12 -17.65 -5.65
N GLN A 21 20.18 -18.32 -5.01
CA GLN A 21 18.86 -18.51 -5.59
C GLN A 21 18.26 -17.11 -5.62
N ASP A 22 18.17 -16.54 -6.81
CA ASP A 22 17.54 -15.23 -7.07
C ASP A 22 16.07 -15.40 -6.70
N THR A 23 15.76 -15.22 -5.44
CA THR A 23 14.38 -15.37 -4.93
C THR A 23 13.66 -14.10 -5.29
N THR A 24 12.81 -14.17 -6.32
CA THR A 24 11.95 -13.05 -6.69
C THR A 24 10.98 -12.72 -5.56
N VAL A 25 10.98 -11.47 -5.11
CA VAL A 25 10.03 -10.95 -4.10
C VAL A 25 8.75 -10.52 -4.80
N ARG A 26 7.64 -11.10 -4.41
CA ARG A 26 6.32 -10.78 -4.96
C ARG A 26 5.65 -9.75 -4.07
N ILE A 27 5.32 -8.59 -4.65
CA ILE A 27 4.66 -7.48 -3.95
C ILE A 27 3.21 -7.39 -4.43
N ALA A 28 2.27 -7.56 -3.51
CA ALA A 28 0.85 -7.41 -3.81
C ALA A 28 0.37 -5.99 -3.64
N THR A 29 -0.53 -5.59 -4.54
CA THR A 29 -1.27 -4.32 -4.49
C THR A 29 -2.68 -4.51 -4.99
N GLU A 30 -3.59 -3.58 -4.69
CA GLU A 30 -4.97 -3.65 -5.17
C GLU A 30 -5.09 -3.23 -6.64
N GLY A 31 -4.37 -2.19 -7.06
CA GLY A 31 -4.43 -1.66 -8.42
C GLY A 31 -5.71 -0.88 -8.75
N ALA A 32 -6.43 -0.40 -7.72
CA ALA A 32 -7.72 0.30 -7.85
C ALA A 32 -7.82 1.60 -7.04
N TYR A 33 -6.71 2.12 -6.53
CA TYR A 33 -6.69 3.25 -5.58
C TYR A 33 -5.74 4.39 -6.04
N PRO A 34 -6.07 5.14 -7.11
CA PRO A 34 -5.24 6.26 -7.56
C PRO A 34 -5.22 7.40 -6.51
N PRO A 35 -4.11 8.13 -6.34
CA PRO A 35 -2.83 7.99 -7.06
C PRO A 35 -1.86 6.98 -6.44
N TRP A 36 -2.28 6.20 -5.45
CA TRP A 36 -1.44 5.24 -4.71
C TRP A 36 -1.00 4.08 -5.60
N ASN A 37 -1.96 3.34 -6.12
CA ASN A 37 -1.75 2.19 -6.99
C ASN A 37 -2.99 2.02 -7.89
N PHE A 38 -2.82 1.90 -9.18
CA PHE A 38 -3.93 1.78 -10.13
C PHE A 38 -3.47 1.15 -11.44
N ILE A 39 -4.41 0.64 -12.21
CA ILE A 39 -4.16 0.19 -13.58
C ILE A 39 -4.40 1.36 -14.53
N ASN A 40 -3.38 1.76 -15.26
CA ASN A 40 -3.42 2.87 -16.20
C ASN A 40 -4.10 2.51 -17.54
N ASP A 41 -4.26 3.48 -18.43
CA ASP A 41 -4.90 3.30 -19.74
C ASP A 41 -4.16 2.30 -20.66
N ALA A 42 -2.88 2.03 -20.40
CA ALA A 42 -2.10 1.00 -21.10
C ALA A 42 -2.28 -0.40 -20.49
N ASN A 43 -3.16 -0.55 -19.50
CA ASN A 43 -3.38 -1.76 -18.74
C ASN A 43 -2.15 -2.22 -17.96
N GLU A 44 -1.38 -1.28 -17.45
CA GLU A 44 -0.19 -1.50 -16.64
C GLU A 44 -0.41 -0.97 -15.22
N LEU A 45 0.17 -1.63 -14.22
CA LEU A 45 0.19 -1.12 -12.85
C LEU A 45 1.04 0.13 -12.76
N ASP A 46 0.47 1.21 -12.22
CA ASP A 46 1.09 2.52 -12.04
C ASP A 46 0.72 3.12 -10.68
N GLY A 47 1.32 4.25 -10.34
CA GLY A 47 1.04 5.00 -9.13
C GLY A 47 2.25 5.19 -8.22
N PHE A 48 2.00 5.90 -7.13
CA PHE A 48 3.00 6.20 -6.10
C PHE A 48 3.72 4.94 -5.61
N GLU A 49 2.94 3.93 -5.21
CA GLU A 49 3.50 2.70 -4.62
C GLU A 49 4.22 1.84 -5.65
N ARG A 50 3.76 1.84 -6.91
CA ARG A 50 4.47 1.17 -7.99
C ARG A 50 5.87 1.77 -8.19
N GLN A 51 5.97 3.10 -8.26
CA GLN A 51 7.24 3.78 -8.41
C GLN A 51 8.14 3.60 -7.18
N LEU A 52 7.57 3.74 -5.97
CA LEU A 52 8.29 3.58 -4.72
C LEU A 52 8.82 2.16 -4.55
N GLY A 53 7.98 1.16 -4.78
CA GLY A 53 8.35 -0.24 -4.63
C GLY A 53 9.46 -0.68 -5.59
N ASP A 54 9.44 -0.19 -6.84
CA ASP A 54 10.52 -0.44 -7.80
C ASP A 54 11.85 0.16 -7.31
N GLU A 55 11.84 1.38 -6.77
CA GLU A 55 13.03 2.02 -6.20
C GLU A 55 13.52 1.29 -4.95
N LEU A 56 12.61 0.86 -4.06
CA LEU A 56 12.96 0.06 -2.88
C LEU A 56 13.62 -1.27 -3.28
N CYS A 57 13.08 -1.96 -4.27
CA CYS A 57 13.65 -3.21 -4.78
C CYS A 57 15.03 -2.99 -5.40
N ALA A 58 15.21 -1.92 -6.17
CA ALA A 58 16.50 -1.58 -6.76
C ALA A 58 17.57 -1.29 -5.70
N ARG A 59 17.25 -0.53 -4.65
CA ARG A 59 18.17 -0.23 -3.55
C ARG A 59 18.49 -1.46 -2.70
N ALA A 60 17.51 -2.30 -2.51
CA ALA A 60 17.66 -3.57 -1.79
C ALA A 60 18.39 -4.66 -2.60
N GLU A 61 18.74 -4.39 -3.86
CA GLU A 61 19.31 -5.36 -4.81
C GLU A 61 18.44 -6.62 -4.97
N LEU A 62 17.09 -6.43 -4.90
CA LEU A 62 16.10 -7.50 -5.03
C LEU A 62 15.47 -7.50 -6.44
N THR A 63 15.19 -8.69 -6.94
CA THR A 63 14.27 -8.86 -8.08
C THR A 63 12.85 -8.90 -7.56
N CYS A 64 12.00 -7.95 -8.00
CA CYS A 64 10.61 -7.89 -7.55
C CYS A 64 9.63 -8.08 -8.69
N GLU A 65 8.48 -8.68 -8.37
CA GLU A 65 7.33 -8.83 -9.26
C GLU A 65 6.07 -8.33 -8.56
N TRP A 66 5.17 -7.69 -9.32
CA TRP A 66 3.92 -7.18 -8.78
C TRP A 66 2.77 -8.17 -9.01
N VAL A 67 1.92 -8.30 -8.00
CA VAL A 67 0.72 -9.15 -8.00
C VAL A 67 -0.49 -8.29 -7.70
N ILE A 68 -1.50 -8.32 -8.57
CA ILE A 68 -2.79 -7.68 -8.29
C ILE A 68 -3.63 -8.63 -7.43
N ASN A 69 -4.17 -8.09 -6.35
CA ASN A 69 -5.00 -8.85 -5.41
C ASN A 69 -6.09 -7.95 -4.81
N ASP A 70 -7.32 -8.42 -4.82
CA ASP A 70 -8.43 -7.69 -4.21
C ASP A 70 -8.15 -7.35 -2.74
N TRP A 71 -8.53 -6.15 -2.34
CA TRP A 71 -8.27 -5.62 -0.99
C TRP A 71 -8.73 -6.57 0.13
N ASP A 72 -9.94 -7.11 0.03
CA ASP A 72 -10.54 -7.96 1.06
C ASP A 72 -9.73 -9.22 1.39
N THR A 73 -8.96 -9.72 0.43
CA THR A 73 -8.16 -10.94 0.57
C THR A 73 -6.66 -10.69 0.68
N ILE A 74 -6.22 -9.42 0.65
CA ILE A 74 -4.80 -9.09 0.54
C ILE A 74 -3.99 -9.55 1.77
N ILE A 75 -4.48 -9.36 3.00
CA ILE A 75 -3.80 -9.88 4.20
C ILE A 75 -3.89 -11.41 4.31
N PRO A 76 -5.07 -12.05 4.17
CA PRO A 76 -5.17 -13.50 4.14
C PRO A 76 -4.24 -14.18 3.13
N ASN A 77 -4.12 -13.64 1.93
CA ASN A 77 -3.26 -14.20 0.88
C ASN A 77 -1.77 -14.00 1.14
N LEU A 78 -1.36 -12.89 1.82
CA LEU A 78 0.00 -12.72 2.31
C LEU A 78 0.35 -13.82 3.33
N VAL A 79 -0.53 -14.02 4.31
CA VAL A 79 -0.34 -15.04 5.37
C VAL A 79 -0.27 -16.46 4.77
N ALA A 80 -1.07 -16.72 3.72
CA ALA A 80 -1.05 -17.98 2.99
C ALA A 80 0.19 -18.19 2.10
N GLY A 81 1.04 -17.15 1.92
CA GLY A 81 2.27 -17.24 1.12
C GLY A 81 2.08 -17.07 -0.39
N ASN A 82 0.95 -16.50 -0.81
CA ASN A 82 0.70 -16.24 -2.24
C ASN A 82 1.64 -15.15 -2.80
N TYR A 83 2.15 -14.29 -1.95
CA TYR A 83 3.18 -13.29 -2.21
C TYR A 83 3.94 -12.96 -0.92
N ASP A 84 4.88 -12.02 -0.96
CA ASP A 84 5.88 -11.85 0.09
C ASP A 84 5.75 -10.48 0.80
N ALA A 85 5.15 -9.48 0.15
CA ALA A 85 4.89 -8.16 0.72
C ALA A 85 3.59 -7.57 0.16
N ILE A 86 3.04 -6.57 0.87
CA ILE A 86 1.89 -5.77 0.44
C ILE A 86 2.32 -4.29 0.38
N MET A 87 2.00 -3.62 -0.74
CA MET A 87 2.00 -2.16 -0.87
C MET A 87 0.67 -1.75 -1.50
N ALA A 88 -0.28 -1.28 -0.70
CA ALA A 88 -1.66 -1.02 -1.14
C ALA A 88 -2.34 0.08 -0.29
N GLY A 89 -1.65 1.20 -0.04
CA GLY A 89 -2.18 2.28 0.80
C GLY A 89 -2.51 1.84 2.23
N MET A 90 -1.87 0.77 2.70
CA MET A 90 -2.24 0.09 3.93
C MET A 90 -1.75 0.84 5.17
N SER A 91 -2.66 1.48 5.90
CA SER A 91 -2.36 2.08 7.20
C SER A 91 -1.96 1.03 8.23
N VAL A 92 -0.93 1.33 9.00
CA VAL A 92 -0.55 0.55 10.18
C VAL A 92 -1.64 0.71 11.25
N THR A 93 -2.17 -0.42 11.73
CA THR A 93 -3.11 -0.48 12.86
C THR A 93 -2.71 -1.59 13.82
N GLU A 94 -3.16 -1.48 15.08
CA GLU A 94 -2.91 -2.52 16.08
C GLU A 94 -3.50 -3.87 15.63
N ALA A 95 -4.73 -3.87 15.12
CA ALA A 95 -5.41 -5.08 14.66
C ALA A 95 -4.64 -5.78 13.53
N ARG A 96 -4.15 -5.03 12.54
CA ARG A 96 -3.32 -5.58 11.46
C ARG A 96 -1.97 -6.08 11.97
N SER A 97 -1.34 -5.35 12.90
CA SER A 97 -0.04 -5.70 13.50
C SER A 97 -0.08 -6.99 14.34
N GLN A 98 -1.27 -7.43 14.77
CA GLN A 98 -1.45 -8.74 15.42
C GLN A 98 -1.34 -9.90 14.42
N VAL A 99 -1.53 -9.66 13.13
CA VAL A 99 -1.59 -10.68 12.08
C VAL A 99 -0.36 -10.65 11.17
N ILE A 100 0.12 -9.46 10.83
CA ILE A 100 1.27 -9.23 9.94
C ILE A 100 2.27 -8.27 10.59
N SER A 101 3.49 -8.23 10.09
CA SER A 101 4.49 -7.22 10.44
C SER A 101 4.48 -6.07 9.43
N PHE A 102 4.94 -4.91 9.85
CA PHE A 102 5.09 -3.75 9.00
C PHE A 102 6.54 -3.27 8.97
N THR A 103 6.95 -2.67 7.87
CA THR A 103 8.14 -1.81 7.82
C THR A 103 7.88 -0.53 8.62
N GLN A 104 8.88 0.34 8.73
CA GLN A 104 8.62 1.74 9.01
C GLN A 104 7.69 2.32 7.94
N ASP A 105 6.95 3.36 8.27
CA ASP A 105 6.07 4.03 7.32
C ASP A 105 6.88 4.69 6.18
N TYR A 106 6.37 4.59 4.96
CA TYR A 106 6.86 5.34 3.80
C TYR A 106 5.95 6.53 3.45
N ARG A 107 4.82 6.66 4.12
CA ARG A 107 3.92 7.81 4.03
C ARG A 107 3.34 8.10 5.41
N LYS A 108 3.42 9.34 5.85
CA LYS A 108 2.84 9.77 7.12
C LYS A 108 1.32 9.61 7.11
N PRO A 109 0.66 9.55 8.29
CA PRO A 109 -0.79 9.45 8.36
C PRO A 109 -1.45 10.55 7.53
N GLU A 110 -2.44 10.17 6.74
CA GLU A 110 -3.25 11.09 5.95
C GLU A 110 -4.68 11.08 6.47
N PRO A 111 -5.33 12.25 6.60
CA PRO A 111 -6.71 12.31 7.02
C PRO A 111 -7.64 11.78 5.92
N SER A 112 -8.73 11.14 6.34
CA SER A 112 -9.87 10.80 5.50
C SER A 112 -10.80 12.00 5.34
N SER A 113 -11.57 12.02 4.27
CA SER A 113 -12.56 13.06 3.99
C SER A 113 -13.88 12.45 3.59
N TYR A 114 -14.96 13.17 3.89
CA TYR A 114 -16.28 12.85 3.38
C TYR A 114 -16.52 13.57 2.05
N VAL A 115 -17.13 12.86 1.12
CA VAL A 115 -17.60 13.42 -0.17
C VAL A 115 -19.07 13.07 -0.38
N THR A 116 -19.84 14.00 -0.92
CA THR A 116 -21.26 13.85 -1.24
C THR A 116 -21.61 14.58 -2.53
N ILE A 117 -22.84 14.42 -2.99
CA ILE A 117 -23.40 15.20 -4.12
C ILE A 117 -23.57 16.66 -3.71
N ALA A 118 -23.26 17.57 -4.62
CA ALA A 118 -23.43 19.01 -4.42
C ALA A 118 -24.85 19.38 -4.03
N GLY A 119 -24.98 20.36 -3.13
CA GLY A 119 -26.27 20.82 -2.62
C GLY A 119 -26.79 20.09 -1.39
N LYS A 120 -26.12 19.07 -0.93
CA LYS A 120 -26.36 18.43 0.37
C LYS A 120 -25.74 19.24 1.50
N ASP A 121 -26.26 19.11 2.70
CA ASP A 121 -25.69 19.71 3.92
C ASP A 121 -24.94 18.69 4.77
N LYS A 122 -24.31 19.13 5.87
CA LYS A 122 -23.43 18.29 6.72
C LYS A 122 -24.16 17.09 7.36
N SER A 123 -25.49 17.08 7.43
CA SER A 123 -26.23 15.97 8.04
C SER A 123 -26.07 14.64 7.28
N VAL A 124 -25.59 14.66 6.04
CA VAL A 124 -25.33 13.44 5.25
C VAL A 124 -24.25 12.54 5.86
N ILE A 125 -23.36 13.10 6.69
CA ILE A 125 -22.33 12.29 7.36
C ILE A 125 -22.90 11.41 8.48
N ASP A 126 -24.10 11.72 8.95
CA ASP A 126 -24.87 10.94 9.94
C ASP A 126 -25.92 10.03 9.25
N GLY A 127 -26.00 10.09 7.92
CA GLY A 127 -26.90 9.29 7.07
C GLY A 127 -26.29 7.94 6.70
N VAL A 128 -26.48 7.53 5.44
CA VAL A 128 -25.88 6.30 4.88
C VAL A 128 -24.50 6.64 4.34
N VAL A 129 -23.45 6.05 4.93
CA VAL A 129 -22.05 6.30 4.55
C VAL A 129 -21.46 5.06 3.88
N ALA A 130 -21.06 5.22 2.61
CA ALA A 130 -20.33 4.22 1.85
C ALA A 130 -18.85 4.24 2.19
N VAL A 131 -18.27 3.06 2.39
CA VAL A 131 -16.83 2.86 2.59
C VAL A 131 -16.38 1.57 1.91
N GLN A 132 -15.10 1.47 1.60
CA GLN A 132 -14.55 0.18 1.19
C GLN A 132 -14.45 -0.75 2.41
N SER A 133 -14.83 -2.00 2.24
CA SER A 133 -14.81 -3.03 3.30
C SER A 133 -13.40 -3.23 3.88
N ASN A 134 -13.31 -3.68 5.13
CA ASN A 134 -12.05 -3.97 5.82
C ASN A 134 -11.04 -2.80 5.89
N THR A 135 -11.51 -1.56 5.75
CA THR A 135 -10.69 -0.34 5.87
C THR A 135 -10.76 0.27 7.27
N ILE A 136 -9.84 1.19 7.56
CA ILE A 136 -9.89 2.00 8.79
C ILE A 136 -11.12 2.91 8.80
N GLN A 137 -11.59 3.32 7.62
CA GLN A 137 -12.80 4.13 7.45
C GLN A 137 -14.06 3.34 7.81
N ALA A 138 -14.14 2.06 7.40
CA ALA A 138 -15.24 1.18 7.81
C ALA A 138 -15.31 1.02 9.33
N GLY A 139 -14.16 0.76 9.95
CA GLY A 139 -14.06 0.69 11.42
C GLY A 139 -14.50 1.98 12.11
N TYR A 140 -14.09 3.13 11.57
CA TYR A 140 -14.48 4.42 12.12
C TYR A 140 -15.98 4.69 12.00
N VAL A 141 -16.58 4.50 10.79
CA VAL A 141 -18.02 4.73 10.58
C VAL A 141 -18.86 3.79 11.45
N ALA A 142 -18.43 2.55 11.65
CA ALA A 142 -19.11 1.59 12.53
C ALA A 142 -19.22 2.03 14.00
N GLU A 143 -18.38 2.98 14.42
CA GLU A 143 -18.40 3.57 15.78
C GLU A 143 -19.20 4.88 15.86
N THR A 144 -19.78 5.35 14.75
CA THR A 144 -20.63 6.55 14.68
C THR A 144 -22.12 6.21 14.67
N ASP A 145 -22.97 7.24 14.66
CA ASP A 145 -24.43 7.06 14.51
C ASP A 145 -24.86 6.85 13.04
N ALA A 146 -23.94 6.93 12.08
CA ALA A 146 -24.23 6.75 10.66
C ALA A 146 -24.53 5.28 10.32
N SER A 147 -25.31 5.08 9.26
CA SER A 147 -25.57 3.77 8.68
C SER A 147 -24.43 3.38 7.74
N LEU A 148 -23.58 2.45 8.18
CA LEU A 148 -22.48 1.92 7.39
C LEU A 148 -22.97 1.04 6.24
N VAL A 149 -22.49 1.30 5.01
CA VAL A 149 -22.61 0.39 3.86
C VAL A 149 -21.21 0.16 3.28
N GLU A 150 -20.83 -1.11 3.18
CA GLU A 150 -19.51 -1.52 2.73
C GLU A 150 -19.55 -2.05 1.29
N PHE A 151 -18.53 -1.69 0.52
CA PHE A 151 -18.34 -2.11 -0.87
C PHE A 151 -16.96 -2.76 -1.05
N PRO A 152 -16.82 -3.76 -1.94
CA PRO A 152 -15.54 -4.43 -2.19
C PRO A 152 -14.47 -3.49 -2.76
N THR A 153 -14.88 -2.53 -3.61
CA THR A 153 -13.95 -1.64 -4.33
C THR A 153 -14.19 -0.16 -4.01
N PRO A 154 -13.15 0.68 -4.11
CA PRO A 154 -13.29 2.13 -3.92
C PRO A 154 -14.27 2.77 -4.91
N ASP A 155 -14.24 2.34 -6.17
CA ASP A 155 -15.11 2.89 -7.23
C ASP A 155 -16.59 2.65 -6.94
N GLU A 156 -16.96 1.50 -6.36
CA GLU A 156 -18.32 1.20 -5.98
C GLU A 156 -18.84 2.14 -4.89
N THR A 157 -17.97 2.60 -3.97
CA THR A 157 -18.34 3.59 -2.95
C THR A 157 -18.74 4.94 -3.57
N ILE A 158 -18.00 5.36 -4.60
CA ILE A 158 -18.32 6.59 -5.35
C ILE A 158 -19.60 6.42 -6.17
N ALA A 159 -19.79 5.26 -6.80
CA ALA A 159 -20.99 4.94 -7.54
C ALA A 159 -22.24 4.93 -6.64
N ALA A 160 -22.14 4.44 -5.41
CA ALA A 160 -23.22 4.44 -4.42
C ALA A 160 -23.67 5.87 -4.06
N VAL A 161 -22.72 6.81 -3.91
CA VAL A 161 -23.06 8.22 -3.66
C VAL A 161 -23.72 8.84 -4.89
N ARG A 162 -23.22 8.58 -6.10
CA ARG A 162 -23.81 9.10 -7.35
C ARG A 162 -25.19 8.55 -7.63
N SER A 163 -25.46 7.31 -7.30
CA SER A 163 -26.77 6.68 -7.47
C SER A 163 -27.80 7.06 -6.40
N GLY A 164 -27.33 7.63 -5.27
CA GLY A 164 -28.16 7.91 -4.10
C GLY A 164 -28.41 6.69 -3.21
N GLU A 165 -27.68 5.62 -3.38
CA GLU A 165 -27.65 4.45 -2.47
C GLU A 165 -26.97 4.81 -1.15
N ALA A 166 -25.96 5.70 -1.19
CA ALA A 166 -25.36 6.31 -0.03
C ALA A 166 -25.46 7.83 -0.05
N ASP A 167 -25.51 8.45 1.12
CA ASP A 167 -25.55 9.91 1.27
C ASP A 167 -24.16 10.52 1.18
N ALA A 168 -23.13 9.80 1.66
CA ALA A 168 -21.74 10.21 1.59
C ALA A 168 -20.81 9.00 1.44
N VAL A 169 -19.57 9.24 1.00
CA VAL A 169 -18.46 8.30 1.06
C VAL A 169 -17.41 8.83 2.02
N LEU A 170 -16.71 7.95 2.76
CA LEU A 170 -15.53 8.27 3.54
C LEU A 170 -14.34 7.47 3.02
N ALA A 171 -13.28 8.15 2.56
CA ALA A 171 -12.03 7.54 2.10
C ALA A 171 -10.85 8.49 2.33
N ASN A 172 -9.63 8.07 2.00
CA ASN A 172 -8.46 8.93 2.06
C ASN A 172 -8.66 10.20 1.22
N HIS A 173 -8.21 11.33 1.76
CA HIS A 173 -8.38 12.61 1.05
C HIS A 173 -7.72 12.59 -0.33
N SER A 174 -6.49 12.06 -0.43
CA SER A 174 -5.75 11.99 -1.70
C SER A 174 -6.42 11.13 -2.78
N PHE A 175 -7.17 10.11 -2.40
CA PHE A 175 -8.00 9.33 -3.33
C PHE A 175 -9.21 10.14 -3.82
N LEU A 176 -9.87 10.85 -2.92
CA LEU A 176 -11.11 11.60 -3.24
C LEU A 176 -10.84 12.90 -3.98
N ALA A 177 -9.70 13.57 -3.74
CA ALA A 177 -9.42 14.90 -4.29
C ALA A 177 -9.49 14.94 -5.82
N PRO A 178 -8.81 14.10 -6.58
CA PRO A 178 -8.91 14.11 -8.04
C PRO A 178 -10.33 13.75 -8.54
N ILE A 179 -11.06 12.91 -7.82
CA ILE A 179 -12.44 12.54 -8.18
C ILE A 179 -13.38 13.74 -8.03
N VAL A 180 -13.24 14.49 -6.94
CA VAL A 180 -14.02 15.72 -6.71
C VAL A 180 -13.67 16.78 -7.74
N GLU A 181 -12.38 17.01 -8.02
CA GLU A 181 -11.92 17.97 -9.01
C GLU A 181 -12.47 17.66 -10.42
N GLN A 182 -12.39 16.41 -10.85
CA GLN A 182 -12.86 15.95 -12.16
C GLN A 182 -14.37 15.85 -12.27
N SER A 183 -15.09 15.91 -11.15
CA SER A 183 -16.57 15.84 -11.14
C SER A 183 -17.25 17.09 -11.70
N ASN A 184 -16.49 18.17 -11.98
CA ASN A 184 -17.04 19.45 -12.45
C ASN A 184 -18.11 20.03 -11.52
N GLY A 185 -17.96 19.81 -10.20
CA GLY A 185 -18.89 20.32 -9.19
C GLY A 185 -20.09 19.43 -8.90
N GLU A 186 -20.14 18.21 -9.43
CA GLU A 186 -21.13 17.19 -9.05
C GLU A 186 -20.90 16.70 -7.62
N LEU A 187 -19.63 16.44 -7.28
CA LEU A 187 -19.19 15.97 -5.97
C LEU A 187 -18.51 17.11 -5.20
N ILE A 188 -18.73 17.14 -3.89
CA ILE A 188 -18.10 18.13 -3.00
C ILE A 188 -17.59 17.44 -1.73
N PHE A 189 -16.51 17.97 -1.18
CA PHE A 189 -16.11 17.64 0.19
C PHE A 189 -17.13 18.21 1.17
N ILE A 190 -17.42 17.46 2.25
CA ILE A 190 -18.36 17.85 3.28
C ILE A 190 -17.84 17.49 4.68
N GLY A 191 -18.12 18.32 5.66
CA GLY A 191 -17.65 18.10 7.03
C GLY A 191 -16.15 18.34 7.21
N ASP A 192 -15.64 17.93 8.38
CA ASP A 192 -14.24 18.07 8.73
C ASP A 192 -13.45 16.84 8.28
N ARG A 193 -12.16 17.00 8.05
CA ARG A 193 -11.26 15.86 7.81
C ARG A 193 -11.16 14.98 9.06
N VAL A 194 -11.13 13.66 8.87
CA VAL A 194 -11.09 12.66 9.95
C VAL A 194 -9.70 12.05 10.03
N SER A 195 -9.00 12.27 11.14
CA SER A 195 -7.67 11.69 11.38
C SER A 195 -7.81 10.31 12.03
N ILE A 196 -7.62 9.26 11.25
CA ILE A 196 -7.70 7.86 11.64
C ILE A 196 -6.54 7.06 11.08
N GLY A 197 -6.17 5.97 11.75
CA GLY A 197 -5.06 5.11 11.35
C GLY A 197 -3.68 5.69 11.63
N GLY A 198 -2.67 4.90 11.34
CA GLY A 198 -1.26 5.28 11.42
C GLY A 198 -0.68 5.65 10.05
N GLY A 199 0.64 5.72 9.97
CA GLY A 199 1.35 5.86 8.70
C GLY A 199 1.12 4.66 7.78
N VAL A 200 1.39 4.85 6.49
CA VAL A 200 1.28 3.78 5.50
C VAL A 200 2.63 3.07 5.37
N ALA A 201 2.62 1.74 5.44
CA ALA A 201 3.81 0.91 5.44
C ALA A 201 3.63 -0.38 4.62
N MET A 202 4.75 -1.01 4.25
CA MET A 202 4.68 -2.34 3.64
C MET A 202 4.27 -3.37 4.68
N GLY A 203 3.31 -4.24 4.32
CA GLY A 203 2.93 -5.40 5.11
C GLY A 203 3.73 -6.63 4.72
N LEU A 204 4.23 -7.40 5.70
CA LEU A 204 4.97 -8.65 5.49
C LEU A 204 4.48 -9.72 6.49
N ARG A 205 4.73 -11.00 6.20
CA ARG A 205 4.48 -12.05 7.21
C ARG A 205 5.35 -11.80 8.45
N GLN A 206 4.83 -12.14 9.62
CA GLN A 206 5.57 -11.99 10.89
C GLN A 206 6.87 -12.83 10.93
N SER A 207 6.97 -13.86 10.09
CA SER A 207 8.19 -14.67 9.95
C SER A 207 9.31 -14.02 9.14
N ASP A 208 8.98 -13.05 8.28
CA ASP A 208 9.86 -12.56 7.22
C ASP A 208 10.69 -11.34 7.68
N ASN A 209 11.32 -11.47 8.86
CA ASN A 209 12.07 -10.39 9.48
C ASN A 209 13.24 -9.88 8.65
N GLU A 210 13.99 -10.74 7.97
CA GLU A 210 15.12 -10.34 7.13
C GLU A 210 14.65 -9.46 5.95
N LEU A 211 13.57 -9.87 5.28
CA LEU A 211 13.00 -9.11 4.17
C LEU A 211 12.47 -7.76 4.66
N ARG A 212 11.80 -7.73 5.83
CA ARG A 212 11.32 -6.49 6.45
C ARG A 212 12.48 -5.54 6.76
N GLU A 213 13.56 -6.03 7.37
CA GLU A 213 14.73 -5.22 7.70
C GLU A 213 15.46 -4.70 6.44
N THR A 214 15.47 -5.50 5.38
CA THR A 214 15.99 -5.08 4.06
C THR A 214 15.21 -3.90 3.50
N PHE A 215 13.87 -3.97 3.48
CA PHE A 215 13.05 -2.84 3.04
C PHE A 215 13.12 -1.65 4.01
N ASP A 216 13.19 -1.88 5.31
CA ASP A 216 13.40 -0.82 6.30
C ASP A 216 14.70 -0.03 6.06
N ALA A 217 15.78 -0.73 5.70
CA ALA A 217 17.05 -0.09 5.34
C ALA A 217 16.89 0.78 4.09
N ALA A 218 16.28 0.27 3.03
CA ALA A 218 16.03 1.01 1.80
C ALA A 218 15.14 2.25 2.02
N ILE A 219 14.06 2.12 2.81
CA ILE A 219 13.20 3.25 3.18
C ILE A 219 13.99 4.31 3.96
N SER A 220 14.85 3.88 4.90
CA SER A 220 15.69 4.79 5.70
C SER A 220 16.68 5.56 4.83
N GLU A 221 17.26 4.93 3.82
CA GLU A 221 18.14 5.58 2.85
C GLU A 221 17.37 6.63 2.03
N MET A 222 16.19 6.29 1.53
CA MET A 222 15.35 7.19 0.77
C MET A 222 14.83 8.39 1.59
N LYS A 223 14.54 8.19 2.87
CA LYS A 223 14.24 9.30 3.81
C LYS A 223 15.44 10.22 3.98
N LYS A 224 16.63 9.64 4.12
CA LYS A 224 17.86 10.39 4.37
C LYS A 224 18.36 11.20 3.18
N ASP A 225 18.27 10.64 1.96
CA ASP A 225 18.73 11.30 0.74
C ASP A 225 17.66 12.19 0.08
N GLY A 226 16.41 12.15 0.58
CA GLY A 226 15.28 12.95 0.12
C GLY A 226 14.52 12.37 -1.06
N SER A 227 14.96 11.27 -1.66
CA SER A 227 14.31 10.68 -2.84
C SER A 227 12.89 10.16 -2.55
N LEU A 228 12.59 9.76 -1.30
CA LEU A 228 11.22 9.43 -0.91
C LEU A 228 10.32 10.66 -1.02
N ASN A 229 10.77 11.82 -0.55
CA ASN A 229 10.01 13.06 -0.63
C ASN A 229 9.79 13.50 -2.09
N GLU A 230 10.77 13.30 -2.98
CA GLU A 230 10.62 13.59 -4.41
C GLU A 230 9.50 12.75 -5.04
N ILE A 231 9.41 11.46 -4.70
CA ILE A 231 8.33 10.58 -5.18
C ILE A 231 6.99 11.01 -4.58
N ILE A 232 6.94 11.33 -3.27
CA ILE A 232 5.72 11.81 -2.61
C ILE A 232 5.18 13.06 -3.31
N VAL A 233 6.01 14.08 -3.50
CA VAL A 233 5.61 15.36 -4.13
C VAL A 233 5.16 15.16 -5.58
N LYS A 234 5.73 14.18 -6.29
CA LYS A 234 5.32 13.89 -7.68
C LYS A 234 3.88 13.38 -7.77
N TRP A 235 3.42 12.62 -6.78
CA TRP A 235 2.13 11.91 -6.84
C TRP A 235 1.02 12.58 -6.03
N PHE A 236 1.37 13.43 -5.07
CA PHE A 236 0.41 14.07 -4.16
C PHE A 236 0.56 15.58 -4.20
N ASP A 237 -0.45 16.27 -4.73
CA ASP A 237 -0.44 17.72 -4.93
C ASP A 237 -0.79 18.53 -3.66
N ASP A 238 -1.39 17.91 -2.65
CA ASP A 238 -1.96 18.55 -1.45
C ASP A 238 -0.94 18.77 -0.33
N GLU A 239 0.19 19.44 -0.60
CA GLU A 239 1.24 19.73 0.40
C GLU A 239 1.47 18.55 1.37
N PRO A 240 1.90 17.39 0.87
CA PRO A 240 2.02 16.19 1.69
C PRO A 240 3.02 16.40 2.82
N GLU A 241 2.73 15.83 3.99
CA GLU A 241 3.70 15.85 5.09
C GLU A 241 4.94 15.02 4.71
N LEU A 242 6.11 15.67 4.69
CA LEU A 242 7.38 15.09 4.26
C LEU A 242 8.21 14.54 5.45
N TYR A 243 9.24 13.74 5.13
CA TYR A 243 10.21 13.19 6.07
C TYR A 243 11.46 14.06 6.21
#